data_1284b380694857b11cde18a32d5383eb
#
_entry.id   1284b380694857b11cde18a32d5383eb
#
_cell.length_a   1.000
_cell.length_b   1.000
_cell.length_c   1.000
_cell.angle_alpha   90.00
_cell.angle_beta   90.00
_cell.angle_gamma   90.00
#
_symmetry.space_group_name_H-M   'P 1'
#
loop_
_entity.id
_entity.type
_entity.pdbx_description
1 polymer ?
#
loop_
_entity_poly.entity_id
_entity_poly.type
_entity_poly.pdbx_seq_one_letter_code
_entity_poly.pdbx_strand_id
1 'polypeptide(L)'
;MTDAAAEYRRRADAFERLVAATPPDRWDSPSPCAGWTAADVVAHVVDYSAQVLDERAGVGDAPRFADHAGPLDAFRATRAAVERVLDDPATPPEATRFLRWSISFDLPQHGWDLARATGQDATMAPEEVELIWGSGDPIEFEKAFGWQRANGWYGPVVAVPDDAPLQDRVLGRLGRDPHWSPP
;
A
#
# COMPACT_ATOMS: atom_id res chain seq x y z
N MET A 1 -5.77 -16.69 14.89
CA MET A 1 -4.68 -15.94 14.22
C MET A 1 -5.01 -15.94 12.74
N THR A 2 -5.19 -14.78 12.14
CA THR A 2 -5.43 -14.66 10.70
C THR A 2 -4.17 -15.13 9.97
N ASP A 3 -4.35 -15.95 8.93
CA ASP A 3 -3.25 -16.42 8.08
C ASP A 3 -2.64 -15.23 7.31
N ALA A 4 -1.41 -14.86 7.63
CA ALA A 4 -0.72 -13.72 7.04
C ALA A 4 -0.58 -13.85 5.51
N ALA A 5 -0.35 -15.06 5.02
CA ALA A 5 -0.24 -15.34 3.60
C ALA A 5 -1.60 -15.16 2.89
N ALA A 6 -2.69 -15.64 3.47
CA ALA A 6 -4.03 -15.46 2.91
C ALA A 6 -4.45 -13.97 2.92
N GLU A 7 -4.12 -13.24 3.99
CA GLU A 7 -4.37 -11.80 4.09
C GLU A 7 -3.60 -11.02 3.02
N TYR A 8 -2.31 -11.31 2.86
CA TYR A 8 -1.48 -10.71 1.81
C TYR A 8 -2.04 -11.00 0.42
N ARG A 9 -2.35 -12.27 0.10
CA ARG A 9 -2.89 -12.65 -1.21
C ARG A 9 -4.15 -11.89 -1.57
N ARG A 10 -5.09 -11.74 -0.64
CA ARG A 10 -6.33 -10.98 -0.87
C ARG A 10 -6.04 -9.53 -1.26
N ARG A 11 -5.12 -8.86 -0.55
CA ARG A 11 -4.72 -7.48 -0.83
C ARG A 11 -3.93 -7.37 -2.13
N ALA A 12 -3.01 -8.30 -2.37
CA ALA A 12 -2.25 -8.37 -3.60
C ALA A 12 -3.14 -8.61 -4.82
N ASP A 13 -4.17 -9.46 -4.71
CA ASP A 13 -5.18 -9.64 -5.76
C ASP A 13 -5.93 -8.34 -6.07
N ALA A 14 -6.28 -7.57 -5.06
CA ALA A 14 -6.96 -6.28 -5.24
C ALA A 14 -6.04 -5.27 -5.94
N PHE A 15 -4.80 -5.15 -5.50
CA PHE A 15 -3.82 -4.24 -6.08
C PHE A 15 -3.44 -4.66 -7.52
N GLU A 16 -3.21 -5.96 -7.78
CA GLU A 16 -2.90 -6.46 -9.12
C GLU A 16 -4.02 -6.17 -10.12
N ARG A 17 -5.30 -6.27 -9.69
CA ARG A 17 -6.42 -5.90 -10.57
C ARG A 17 -6.37 -4.43 -10.97
N LEU A 18 -6.05 -3.51 -10.07
CA LEU A 18 -5.90 -2.09 -10.38
C LEU A 18 -4.73 -1.85 -11.35
N VAL A 19 -3.57 -2.46 -11.10
CA VAL A 19 -2.41 -2.37 -11.98
C VAL A 19 -2.74 -2.90 -13.38
N ALA A 20 -3.38 -4.07 -13.48
CA ALA A 20 -3.74 -4.70 -14.74
C ALA A 20 -4.81 -3.93 -15.52
N ALA A 21 -5.70 -3.22 -14.83
CA ALA A 21 -6.77 -2.42 -15.44
C ALA A 21 -6.34 -1.00 -15.80
N THR A 22 -5.14 -0.58 -15.41
CA THR A 22 -4.62 0.77 -15.71
C THR A 22 -4.33 0.92 -17.20
N PRO A 23 -4.98 1.88 -17.90
CA PRO A 23 -4.71 2.15 -19.31
C PRO A 23 -3.26 2.63 -19.52
N PRO A 24 -2.63 2.28 -20.67
CA PRO A 24 -1.23 2.65 -20.93
C PRO A 24 -0.93 4.15 -20.88
N ASP A 25 -1.91 4.99 -21.25
CA ASP A 25 -1.82 6.44 -21.25
C ASP A 25 -2.06 7.09 -19.87
N ARG A 26 -2.31 6.29 -18.82
CA ARG A 26 -2.57 6.76 -17.47
C ARG A 26 -1.38 6.62 -16.53
N TRP A 27 -0.31 5.97 -16.95
CA TRP A 27 0.85 5.74 -16.08
C TRP A 27 1.57 7.03 -15.65
N ASP A 28 1.55 8.07 -16.49
CA ASP A 28 2.12 9.39 -16.20
C ASP A 28 1.13 10.32 -15.47
N SER A 29 -0.10 9.86 -15.17
CA SER A 29 -1.09 10.67 -14.46
C SER A 29 -0.58 10.98 -13.05
N PRO A 30 -0.75 12.24 -12.56
CA PRO A 30 -0.47 12.58 -11.18
C PRO A 30 -1.24 11.68 -10.20
N SER A 31 -0.65 11.41 -9.04
CA SER A 31 -1.30 10.66 -7.98
C SER A 31 -1.58 11.52 -6.74
N PRO A 32 -2.38 11.04 -5.77
CA PRO A 32 -2.57 11.71 -4.48
C PRO A 32 -1.26 11.85 -3.68
N CYS A 33 -0.26 11.01 -3.95
CA CYS A 33 1.07 11.15 -3.37
C CYS A 33 1.81 12.29 -4.04
N ALA A 34 2.12 13.36 -3.30
CA ALA A 34 2.71 14.58 -3.84
C ALA A 34 3.99 14.31 -4.64
N GLY A 35 4.00 14.72 -5.91
CA GLY A 35 5.14 14.57 -6.81
C GLY A 35 5.27 13.18 -7.45
N TRP A 36 4.33 12.27 -7.21
CA TRP A 36 4.31 10.92 -7.81
C TRP A 36 3.29 10.80 -8.92
N THR A 37 3.66 10.04 -9.93
CA THR A 37 2.74 9.53 -10.96
C THR A 37 2.08 8.21 -10.53
N ALA A 38 1.14 7.71 -11.31
CA ALA A 38 0.56 6.38 -11.13
C ALA A 38 1.64 5.27 -11.21
N ALA A 39 2.63 5.42 -12.11
CA ALA A 39 3.75 4.50 -12.20
C ALA A 39 4.64 4.54 -10.95
N ASP A 40 4.89 5.72 -10.39
CA ASP A 40 5.68 5.88 -9.17
C ASP A 40 5.03 5.21 -7.96
N VAL A 41 3.69 5.19 -7.89
CA VAL A 41 2.96 4.46 -6.84
C VAL A 41 3.27 2.97 -6.90
N VAL A 42 3.25 2.37 -8.10
CA VAL A 42 3.58 0.94 -8.26
C VAL A 42 5.07 0.69 -8.02
N ALA A 43 5.94 1.59 -8.51
CA ALA A 43 7.38 1.50 -8.28
C ALA A 43 7.70 1.51 -6.78
N HIS A 44 7.06 2.41 -6.00
CA HIS A 44 7.21 2.43 -4.56
C HIS A 44 6.82 1.11 -3.91
N VAL A 45 5.65 0.56 -4.23
CA VAL A 45 5.18 -0.72 -3.67
C VAL A 45 6.16 -1.85 -3.96
N VAL A 46 6.69 -1.91 -5.18
CA VAL A 46 7.69 -2.92 -5.60
C VAL A 46 9.00 -2.74 -4.84
N ASP A 47 9.59 -1.53 -4.89
CA ASP A 47 10.92 -1.28 -4.33
C ASP A 47 10.93 -1.30 -2.80
N TYR A 48 9.86 -0.84 -2.15
CA TYR A 48 9.69 -0.96 -0.71
C TYR A 48 9.55 -2.44 -0.29
N SER A 49 8.74 -3.22 -1.02
CA SER A 49 8.64 -4.66 -0.77
C SER A 49 9.97 -5.36 -0.91
N ALA A 50 10.75 -5.03 -1.95
CA ALA A 50 12.07 -5.58 -2.15
C ALA A 50 13.04 -5.23 -1.01
N GLN A 51 13.03 -3.96 -0.56
CA GLN A 51 13.83 -3.56 0.59
C GLN A 51 13.47 -4.36 1.86
N VAL A 52 12.17 -4.51 2.13
CA VAL A 52 11.70 -5.27 3.31
C VAL A 52 12.08 -6.76 3.21
N LEU A 53 11.96 -7.36 2.03
CA LEU A 53 12.37 -8.75 1.79
C LEU A 53 13.86 -8.94 2.04
N ASP A 54 14.69 -8.04 1.54
CA ASP A 54 16.15 -8.11 1.73
C ASP A 54 16.53 -7.93 3.21
N GLU A 55 15.98 -6.90 3.88
CA GLU A 55 16.35 -6.55 5.25
C GLU A 55 15.78 -7.49 6.32
N ARG A 56 14.58 -8.04 6.10
CA ARG A 56 13.83 -8.78 7.12
C ARG A 56 13.73 -10.28 6.87
N ALA A 57 13.82 -10.70 5.61
CA ALA A 57 13.76 -12.09 5.22
C ALA A 57 15.06 -12.60 4.56
N GLY A 58 16.05 -11.73 4.32
CA GLY A 58 17.37 -12.11 3.80
C GLY A 58 17.32 -12.61 2.37
N VAL A 59 16.38 -12.15 1.54
CA VAL A 59 16.20 -12.63 0.16
C VAL A 59 17.41 -12.28 -0.71
N GLY A 60 17.94 -11.04 -0.59
CA GLY A 60 19.19 -10.60 -1.23
C GLY A 60 19.12 -10.26 -2.72
N ASP A 61 18.09 -10.77 -3.41
CA ASP A 61 17.84 -10.57 -4.84
C ASP A 61 16.35 -10.28 -5.11
N ALA A 62 15.70 -9.59 -4.20
CA ALA A 62 14.30 -9.25 -4.34
C ALA A 62 14.06 -8.35 -5.56
N PRO A 63 12.97 -8.61 -6.34
CA PRO A 63 12.69 -7.87 -7.57
C PRO A 63 12.60 -6.37 -7.36
N ARG A 64 13.23 -5.57 -8.24
CA ARG A 64 13.14 -4.11 -8.26
C ARG A 64 12.34 -3.64 -9.47
N PHE A 65 11.66 -2.51 -9.33
CA PHE A 65 10.80 -2.00 -10.40
C PHE A 65 11.56 -1.79 -11.72
N ALA A 66 12.77 -1.26 -11.65
CA ALA A 66 13.60 -0.97 -12.83
C ALA A 66 14.07 -2.22 -13.60
N ASP A 67 13.97 -3.42 -13.01
CA ASP A 67 14.40 -4.67 -13.63
C ASP A 67 13.32 -5.30 -14.54
N HIS A 68 12.15 -4.66 -14.65
CA HIS A 68 10.98 -5.19 -15.34
C HIS A 68 10.50 -4.32 -16.50
N ALA A 69 9.80 -4.92 -17.46
CA ALA A 69 9.31 -4.25 -18.65
C ALA A 69 8.15 -3.26 -18.37
N GLY A 70 7.52 -3.37 -17.21
CA GLY A 70 6.43 -2.47 -16.82
C GLY A 70 5.83 -2.80 -15.47
N PRO A 71 4.89 -1.96 -15.00
CA PRO A 71 4.36 -2.02 -13.64
C PRO A 71 3.73 -3.38 -13.26
N LEU A 72 3.00 -4.00 -14.19
CA LEU A 72 2.35 -5.28 -13.93
C LEU A 72 3.34 -6.43 -13.75
N ASP A 73 4.36 -6.48 -14.60
CA ASP A 73 5.39 -7.52 -14.52
C ASP A 73 6.22 -7.35 -13.23
N ALA A 74 6.58 -6.12 -12.89
CA ALA A 74 7.28 -5.78 -11.67
C ALA A 74 6.48 -6.22 -10.43
N PHE A 75 5.20 -5.84 -10.37
CA PHE A 75 4.36 -6.22 -9.22
C PHE A 75 4.18 -7.72 -9.10
N ARG A 76 3.97 -8.44 -10.20
CA ARG A 76 3.83 -9.91 -10.19
C ARG A 76 5.10 -10.62 -9.69
N ALA A 77 6.27 -10.15 -10.10
CA ALA A 77 7.54 -10.69 -9.62
C ALA A 77 7.69 -10.45 -8.10
N THR A 78 7.38 -9.25 -7.63
CA THR A 78 7.39 -8.89 -6.21
C THR A 78 6.39 -9.73 -5.42
N ARG A 79 5.16 -9.86 -5.91
CA ARG A 79 4.12 -10.68 -5.31
C ARG A 79 4.61 -12.12 -5.11
N ALA A 80 5.17 -12.73 -6.16
CA ALA A 80 5.69 -14.08 -6.09
C ALA A 80 6.83 -14.23 -5.05
N ALA A 81 7.68 -13.21 -4.92
CA ALA A 81 8.75 -13.21 -3.92
C ALA A 81 8.20 -13.14 -2.49
N VAL A 82 7.22 -12.26 -2.23
CA VAL A 82 6.56 -12.14 -0.92
C VAL A 82 5.82 -13.43 -0.56
N GLU A 83 5.04 -13.99 -1.49
CA GLU A 83 4.30 -15.24 -1.26
C GLU A 83 5.23 -16.40 -0.93
N ARG A 84 6.37 -16.51 -1.63
CA ARG A 84 7.38 -17.53 -1.34
C ARG A 84 7.90 -17.44 0.09
N VAL A 85 8.18 -16.24 0.57
CA VAL A 85 8.65 -16.02 1.94
C VAL A 85 7.56 -16.34 2.96
N LEU A 86 6.31 -15.93 2.69
CA LEU A 86 5.17 -16.18 3.60
C LEU A 86 4.77 -17.66 3.66
N ASP A 87 5.03 -18.43 2.60
CA ASP A 87 4.71 -19.86 2.53
C ASP A 87 5.87 -20.75 3.04
N ASP A 88 7.06 -20.19 3.22
CA ASP A 88 8.20 -20.96 3.72
C ASP A 88 8.09 -21.14 5.25
N PRO A 89 7.92 -22.38 5.75
CA PRO A 89 7.85 -22.65 7.17
C PRO A 89 9.15 -22.33 7.93
N ALA A 90 10.26 -22.13 7.22
CA ALA A 90 11.53 -21.71 7.81
C ALA A 90 11.61 -20.19 8.03
N THR A 91 10.69 -19.41 7.45
CA THR A 91 10.66 -17.96 7.65
C THR A 91 10.43 -17.61 9.14
N PRO A 92 11.30 -16.80 9.75
CA PRO A 92 11.15 -16.42 11.13
C PRO A 92 9.79 -15.73 11.39
N PRO A 93 9.11 -16.04 12.52
CA PRO A 93 7.81 -15.44 12.84
C PRO A 93 7.83 -13.91 12.92
N GLU A 94 8.95 -13.32 13.32
CA GLU A 94 9.14 -11.87 13.33
C GLU A 94 9.19 -11.28 11.92
N ALA A 95 9.80 -11.97 10.96
CA ALA A 95 9.80 -11.55 9.55
C ALA A 95 8.37 -11.61 8.98
N THR A 96 7.65 -12.71 9.17
CA THR A 96 6.24 -12.84 8.78
C THR A 96 5.37 -11.73 9.36
N ARG A 97 5.54 -11.43 10.66
CA ARG A 97 4.81 -10.34 11.32
C ARG A 97 5.16 -8.97 10.72
N PHE A 98 6.44 -8.74 10.41
CA PHE A 98 6.87 -7.48 9.81
C PHE A 98 6.32 -7.32 8.40
N LEU A 99 6.40 -8.35 7.55
CA LEU A 99 5.80 -8.36 6.20
C LEU A 99 4.31 -8.05 6.22
N ARG A 100 3.59 -8.60 7.20
CA ARG A 100 2.16 -8.33 7.39
C ARG A 100 1.87 -6.87 7.69
N TRP A 101 2.67 -6.22 8.56
CA TRP A 101 2.44 -4.84 8.99
C TRP A 101 3.08 -3.79 8.08
N SER A 102 4.02 -4.17 7.23
CA SER A 102 4.64 -3.26 6.27
C SER A 102 4.05 -3.45 4.87
N ILE A 103 4.44 -4.50 4.17
CA ILE A 103 4.04 -4.70 2.77
C ILE A 103 2.53 -4.89 2.63
N SER A 104 1.96 -5.80 3.42
CA SER A 104 0.53 -6.13 3.27
C SER A 104 -0.38 -4.96 3.67
N PHE A 105 0.02 -4.16 4.65
CA PHE A 105 -0.73 -2.98 5.11
C PHE A 105 -0.61 -1.79 4.12
N ASP A 106 0.47 -1.73 3.35
CA ASP A 106 0.73 -0.67 2.38
C ASP A 106 -0.16 -0.78 1.12
N LEU A 107 -0.47 -2.02 0.73
CA LEU A 107 -1.22 -2.31 -0.50
C LEU A 107 -2.60 -1.62 -0.60
N PRO A 108 -3.49 -1.63 0.41
CA PRO A 108 -4.79 -0.98 0.30
C PRO A 108 -4.68 0.55 0.21
N GLN A 109 -3.67 1.15 0.84
CA GLN A 109 -3.46 2.60 0.80
C GLN A 109 -3.00 3.03 -0.59
N HIS A 110 -1.97 2.39 -1.13
CA HIS A 110 -1.47 2.68 -2.47
C HIS A 110 -2.39 2.16 -3.58
N GLY A 111 -3.23 1.18 -3.29
CA GLY A 111 -4.35 0.80 -4.17
C GLY A 111 -5.34 1.95 -4.35
N TRP A 112 -5.68 2.66 -3.26
CA TRP A 112 -6.49 3.86 -3.34
C TRP A 112 -5.79 4.98 -4.13
N ASP A 113 -4.51 5.23 -3.87
CA ASP A 113 -3.73 6.24 -4.59
C ASP A 113 -3.69 5.96 -6.10
N LEU A 114 -3.44 4.70 -6.50
CA LEU A 114 -3.42 4.27 -7.90
C LEU A 114 -4.79 4.41 -8.56
N ALA A 115 -5.86 3.97 -7.88
CA ALA A 115 -7.22 4.06 -8.40
C ALA A 115 -7.63 5.52 -8.64
N ARG A 116 -7.31 6.43 -7.73
CA ARG A 116 -7.57 7.87 -7.90
C ARG A 116 -6.77 8.46 -9.07
N ALA A 117 -5.49 8.13 -9.19
CA ALA A 117 -4.63 8.61 -10.27
C ALA A 117 -5.13 8.18 -11.65
N THR A 118 -5.72 6.99 -11.75
CA THR A 118 -6.09 6.36 -13.03
C THR A 118 -7.58 6.41 -13.35
N GLY A 119 -8.39 6.98 -12.45
CA GLY A 119 -9.85 7.13 -12.63
C GLY A 119 -10.62 5.81 -12.41
N GLN A 120 -10.04 4.87 -11.68
CA GLN A 120 -10.69 3.61 -11.30
C GLN A 120 -11.51 3.76 -10.01
N ASP A 121 -12.29 2.73 -9.66
CA ASP A 121 -13.00 2.67 -8.38
C ASP A 121 -12.00 2.63 -7.22
N ALA A 122 -12.03 3.66 -6.39
CA ALA A 122 -11.17 3.84 -5.22
C ALA A 122 -11.86 3.43 -3.90
N THR A 123 -12.93 2.65 -3.98
CA THR A 123 -13.60 2.10 -2.79
C THR A 123 -12.72 1.04 -2.15
N MET A 124 -12.31 1.28 -0.92
CA MET A 124 -11.57 0.31 -0.12
C MET A 124 -12.52 -0.72 0.49
N ALA A 125 -12.05 -1.95 0.64
CA ALA A 125 -12.81 -2.97 1.35
C ALA A 125 -13.08 -2.53 2.81
N PRO A 126 -14.32 -2.69 3.33
CA PRO A 126 -14.66 -2.21 4.68
C PRO A 126 -13.72 -2.73 5.77
N GLU A 127 -13.30 -3.98 5.67
CA GLU A 127 -12.36 -4.59 6.62
C GLU A 127 -10.97 -3.94 6.63
N GLU A 128 -10.52 -3.39 5.49
CA GLU A 128 -9.26 -2.66 5.42
C GLU A 128 -9.41 -1.27 6.03
N VAL A 129 -10.52 -0.61 5.78
CA VAL A 129 -10.85 0.69 6.38
C VAL A 129 -10.93 0.57 7.91
N GLU A 130 -11.62 -0.45 8.41
CA GLU A 130 -11.75 -0.72 9.85
C GLU A 130 -10.40 -1.07 10.48
N LEU A 131 -9.57 -1.87 9.80
CA LEU A 131 -8.24 -2.22 10.27
C LEU A 131 -7.34 -0.99 10.43
N ILE A 132 -7.33 -0.10 9.43
CA ILE A 132 -6.53 1.13 9.46
C ILE A 132 -7.07 2.10 10.51
N TRP A 133 -8.40 2.20 10.65
CA TRP A 133 -9.04 3.03 11.65
C TRP A 133 -8.69 2.63 13.09
N GLY A 134 -8.56 1.33 13.35
CA GLY A 134 -8.25 0.77 14.68
C GLY A 134 -9.31 1.13 15.72
N SER A 135 -8.88 1.71 16.83
CA SER A 135 -9.79 2.16 17.90
C SER A 135 -10.58 3.43 17.56
N GLY A 136 -10.22 4.11 16.49
CA GLY A 136 -10.76 5.42 16.15
C GLY A 136 -10.21 6.58 16.99
N ASP A 137 -9.40 6.30 18.00
CA ASP A 137 -8.77 7.31 18.85
C ASP A 137 -7.65 8.03 18.08
N PRO A 138 -7.74 9.38 17.88
CA PRO A 138 -6.68 10.12 17.20
C PRO A 138 -5.31 10.02 17.86
N ILE A 139 -5.26 9.88 19.18
CA ILE A 139 -3.99 9.75 19.93
C ILE A 139 -3.35 8.39 19.65
N GLU A 140 -4.12 7.31 19.66
CA GLU A 140 -3.60 5.98 19.34
C GLU A 140 -3.19 5.88 17.86
N PHE A 141 -3.95 6.51 16.97
CA PHE A 141 -3.57 6.59 15.57
C PHE A 141 -2.24 7.32 15.37
N GLU A 142 -2.06 8.48 16.04
CA GLU A 142 -0.81 9.24 15.93
C GLU A 142 0.37 8.53 16.61
N LYS A 143 0.15 7.74 17.66
CA LYS A 143 1.20 6.85 18.21
C LYS A 143 1.64 5.78 17.19
N ALA A 144 0.71 5.26 16.39
CA ALA A 144 1.02 4.27 15.37
C ALA A 144 1.72 4.87 14.14
N PHE A 145 1.33 6.07 13.71
CA PHE A 145 1.75 6.66 12.43
C PHE A 145 2.57 7.96 12.56
N GLY A 146 2.70 8.51 13.76
CA GLY A 146 3.38 9.80 13.97
C GLY A 146 4.87 9.76 13.63
N TRP A 147 5.54 8.63 13.84
CA TRP A 147 6.93 8.47 13.44
C TRP A 147 7.07 8.54 11.91
N GLN A 148 6.22 7.85 11.18
CA GLN A 148 6.21 7.85 9.71
C GLN A 148 5.92 9.26 9.17
N ARG A 149 4.99 9.98 9.78
CA ARG A 149 4.68 11.38 9.45
C ARG A 149 5.87 12.29 9.73
N ALA A 150 6.50 12.17 10.89
CA ALA A 150 7.67 12.96 11.26
C ALA A 150 8.88 12.71 10.33
N ASN A 151 8.93 11.55 9.68
CA ASN A 151 9.96 11.19 8.69
C ASN A 151 9.51 11.38 7.24
N GLY A 152 8.38 12.03 7.01
CA GLY A 152 7.90 12.39 5.67
C GLY A 152 7.26 11.25 4.86
N TRP A 153 6.95 10.11 5.51
CA TRP A 153 6.27 8.98 4.83
C TRP A 153 4.78 9.24 4.63
N TYR A 154 4.17 10.01 5.54
CA TYR A 154 2.81 10.50 5.41
C TYR A 154 2.77 12.02 5.40
N GLY A 155 1.87 12.58 4.62
CA GLY A 155 1.57 14.01 4.66
C GLY A 155 0.97 14.47 5.99
N PRO A 156 0.82 15.78 6.20
CA PRO A 156 0.05 16.30 7.34
C PRO A 156 -1.39 15.79 7.28
N VAL A 157 -2.02 15.69 8.46
CA VAL A 157 -3.45 15.30 8.54
C VAL A 157 -4.29 16.27 7.72
N VAL A 158 -5.16 15.74 6.85
CA VAL A 158 -6.18 16.48 6.13
C VAL A 158 -7.46 16.47 6.97
N ALA A 159 -8.01 17.65 7.23
CA ALA A 159 -9.24 17.77 8.00
C ALA A 159 -10.42 17.22 7.21
N VAL A 160 -11.15 16.29 7.82
CA VAL A 160 -12.36 15.67 7.26
C VAL A 160 -13.46 15.76 8.32
N PRO A 161 -14.72 16.08 7.95
CA PRO A 161 -15.82 16.13 8.90
C PRO A 161 -16.01 14.85 9.71
N ASP A 162 -16.40 14.95 10.97
CA ASP A 162 -16.56 13.78 11.85
C ASP A 162 -17.70 12.85 11.41
N ASP A 163 -18.66 13.35 10.65
CA ASP A 163 -19.79 12.62 10.07
C ASP A 163 -19.55 12.12 8.65
N ALA A 164 -18.35 12.35 8.08
CA ALA A 164 -17.98 11.82 6.77
C ALA A 164 -17.84 10.29 6.80
N PRO A 165 -17.92 9.63 5.63
CA PRO A 165 -17.67 8.19 5.50
C PRO A 165 -16.36 7.79 6.20
N LEU A 166 -16.34 6.59 6.79
CA LEU A 166 -15.17 6.13 7.55
C LEU A 166 -13.90 6.09 6.70
N GLN A 167 -14.01 5.68 5.42
CA GLN A 167 -12.90 5.71 4.48
C GLN A 167 -12.28 7.10 4.35
N ASP A 168 -13.11 8.15 4.20
CA ASP A 168 -12.62 9.53 4.05
C ASP A 168 -11.88 10.00 5.30
N ARG A 169 -12.41 9.65 6.47
CA ARG A 169 -11.78 9.97 7.76
C ARG A 169 -10.44 9.26 7.94
N VAL A 170 -10.34 7.99 7.52
CA VAL A 170 -9.08 7.23 7.48
C VAL A 170 -8.07 7.89 6.54
N LEU A 171 -8.49 8.20 5.32
CA LEU A 171 -7.64 8.85 4.32
C LEU A 171 -7.11 10.20 4.80
N GLY A 172 -7.98 11.03 5.40
CA GLY A 172 -7.57 12.30 5.99
C GLY A 172 -6.50 12.14 7.07
N ARG A 173 -6.64 11.13 7.95
CA ARG A 173 -5.62 10.81 8.96
C ARG A 173 -4.30 10.32 8.35
N LEU A 174 -4.36 9.62 7.22
CA LEU A 174 -3.19 9.20 6.46
C LEU A 174 -2.57 10.34 5.61
N GLY A 175 -3.11 11.58 5.72
CA GLY A 175 -2.60 12.74 5.00
C GLY A 175 -3.04 12.81 3.54
N ARG A 176 -4.13 12.14 3.18
CA ARG A 176 -4.72 12.13 1.84
C ARG A 176 -6.00 12.94 1.82
N ASP A 177 -6.20 13.75 0.78
CA ASP A 177 -7.48 14.40 0.51
C ASP A 177 -8.44 13.36 -0.11
N PRO A 178 -9.54 12.97 0.57
CA PRO A 178 -10.48 11.99 0.02
C PRO A 178 -11.16 12.44 -1.28
N HIS A 179 -11.20 13.74 -1.53
CA HIS A 179 -11.79 14.35 -2.72
C HIS A 179 -10.76 14.66 -3.81
N TRP A 180 -9.51 14.27 -3.61
CA TRP A 180 -8.46 14.47 -4.58
C TRP A 180 -8.85 13.92 -5.96
N SER A 181 -8.57 14.68 -7.00
CA SER A 181 -8.71 14.28 -8.40
C SER A 181 -7.51 14.79 -9.19
N PRO A 182 -7.11 14.11 -10.27
CA PRO A 182 -6.08 14.64 -11.16
C PRO A 182 -6.44 16.04 -11.64
N PRO A 183 -5.46 16.95 -11.75
CA PRO A 183 -5.66 18.31 -12.24
C PRO A 183 -6.08 18.35 -13.73
#